data_06d8af8464973fa4bb740a1b3e7679eb
#
_entry.id   06d8af8464973fa4bb740a1b3e7679eb
#
_cell.length_a   1.000
_cell.length_b   1.000
_cell.length_c   1.000
_cell.angle_alpha   90.00
_cell.angle_beta   90.00
_cell.angle_gamma   90.00
#
_symmetry.space_group_name_H-M   'P 1'
#
loop_
_entity.id
_entity.type
_entity.pdbx_description
1 polymer ?
#
loop_
_entity_poly.entity_id
_entity_poly.type
_entity_poly.pdbx_seq_one_letter_code
_entity_poly.pdbx_strand_id
1 'polypeptide(L)'
;MAITAAVVNELRQATGCGLMDCKKALIECEGDMEKAVMYLREKGLASQAKKASRVAAEGMAYATVIDGVGVVVEVNCETDFVANGEPFNNFVKGVAAVVAKENPADVDALMGCPWVTGNGTVKDAKDEL
;
A
#
# COMPACT_ATOMS: atom_id res chain seq x y z
N MET A 1 5.35 31.27 7.40
CA MET A 1 4.52 30.80 8.54
C MET A 1 5.42 30.05 9.53
N ALA A 2 5.23 30.24 10.81
CA ALA A 2 6.04 29.52 11.80
C ALA A 2 5.66 28.03 11.84
N ILE A 3 6.67 27.16 11.74
CA ILE A 3 6.48 25.72 11.81
C ILE A 3 6.39 25.30 13.26
N THR A 4 5.18 25.23 13.79
CA THR A 4 4.91 24.84 15.17
C THR A 4 4.64 23.34 15.29
N ALA A 5 4.76 22.80 16.48
CA ALA A 5 4.43 21.40 16.74
C ALA A 5 2.97 21.06 16.37
N ALA A 6 2.07 22.02 16.52
CA ALA A 6 0.65 21.87 16.13
C ALA A 6 0.50 21.68 14.61
N VAL A 7 1.15 22.50 13.79
CA VAL A 7 1.12 22.41 12.32
C VAL A 7 1.75 21.10 11.84
N VAL A 8 2.85 20.65 12.45
CA VAL A 8 3.49 19.36 12.15
C VAL A 8 2.54 18.20 12.46
N ASN A 9 1.84 18.27 13.60
CA ASN A 9 0.89 17.23 13.99
C ASN A 9 -0.34 17.19 13.08
N GLU A 10 -0.82 18.35 12.64
CA GLU A 10 -1.91 18.47 11.67
C GLU A 10 -1.55 17.80 10.34
N LEU A 11 -0.36 18.06 9.80
CA LEU A 11 0.14 17.41 8.60
C LEU A 11 0.26 15.89 8.78
N ARG A 12 0.71 15.44 9.95
CA ARG A 12 0.78 14.02 10.29
C ARG A 12 -0.60 13.37 10.29
N GLN A 13 -1.61 14.00 10.88
CA GLN A 13 -2.97 13.49 10.88
C GLN A 13 -3.57 13.41 9.47
N ALA A 14 -3.26 14.39 8.63
CA ALA A 14 -3.74 14.43 7.24
C ALA A 14 -3.07 13.40 6.33
N THR A 15 -1.80 13.05 6.58
CA THR A 15 -1.00 12.21 5.67
C THR A 15 -0.67 10.83 6.21
N GLY A 16 -0.74 10.61 7.52
CA GLY A 16 -0.28 9.38 8.17
C GLY A 16 1.24 9.19 8.20
N CYS A 17 2.02 10.17 7.71
CA CYS A 17 3.48 10.09 7.65
C CYS A 17 4.13 10.27 9.03
N GLY A 18 5.42 9.88 9.15
CA GLY A 18 6.19 10.05 10.37
C GLY A 18 6.35 11.52 10.76
N LEU A 19 6.41 11.82 12.06
CA LEU A 19 6.49 13.19 12.58
C LEU A 19 7.69 13.96 12.02
N MET A 20 8.84 13.30 11.90
CA MET A 20 10.07 13.91 11.36
C MET A 20 9.98 14.20 9.86
N ASP A 21 9.29 13.33 9.11
CA ASP A 21 9.07 13.53 7.68
C ASP A 21 8.12 14.70 7.44
N CYS A 22 7.05 14.81 8.24
CA CYS A 22 6.14 15.95 8.21
C CYS A 22 6.87 17.27 8.53
N LYS A 23 7.73 17.27 9.55
CA LYS A 23 8.53 18.45 9.90
C LYS A 23 9.46 18.87 8.76
N LYS A 24 10.17 17.91 8.14
CA LYS A 24 11.04 18.17 6.99
C LYS A 24 10.27 18.71 5.81
N ALA A 25 9.11 18.10 5.49
CA ALA A 25 8.25 18.56 4.40
C ALA A 25 7.81 20.02 4.58
N LEU A 26 7.42 20.38 5.80
CA LEU A 26 7.02 21.76 6.11
C LEU A 26 8.19 22.75 6.00
N ILE A 27 9.40 22.35 6.39
CA ILE A 27 10.59 23.17 6.23
C ILE A 27 10.88 23.41 4.74
N GLU A 28 10.91 22.36 3.94
CA GLU A 28 11.14 22.45 2.49
C GLU A 28 10.07 23.23 1.74
N CYS A 29 8.85 23.21 2.24
CA CYS A 29 7.71 23.93 1.65
C CYS A 29 7.39 25.27 2.36
N GLU A 30 8.31 25.78 3.16
CA GLU A 30 8.19 27.09 3.85
C GLU A 30 6.90 27.23 4.68
N GLY A 31 6.43 26.14 5.26
CA GLY A 31 5.21 26.09 6.07
C GLY A 31 3.90 25.98 5.27
N ASP A 32 3.98 25.84 3.96
CA ASP A 32 2.81 25.63 3.10
C ASP A 32 2.30 24.19 3.24
N MET A 33 1.10 24.02 3.81
CA MET A 33 0.50 22.73 4.11
C MET A 33 0.19 21.92 2.85
N GLU A 34 -0.37 22.56 1.82
CA GLU A 34 -0.75 21.87 0.58
C GLU A 34 0.49 21.36 -0.17
N LYS A 35 1.51 22.20 -0.28
CA LYS A 35 2.79 21.79 -0.88
C LYS A 35 3.47 20.70 -0.08
N ALA A 36 3.40 20.73 1.24
CA ALA A 36 3.95 19.69 2.11
C ALA A 36 3.25 18.33 1.90
N VAL A 37 1.94 18.32 1.73
CA VAL A 37 1.17 17.12 1.39
C VAL A 37 1.62 16.54 0.04
N MET A 38 1.76 17.38 -0.98
CA MET A 38 2.24 16.96 -2.30
C MET A 38 3.69 16.44 -2.25
N TYR A 39 4.56 17.13 -1.55
CA TYR A 39 5.95 16.73 -1.32
C TYR A 39 6.06 15.35 -0.67
N LEU A 40 5.25 15.09 0.35
CA LEU A 40 5.22 13.77 1.01
C LEU A 40 4.70 12.66 0.09
N ARG A 41 3.70 12.95 -0.75
CA ARG A 41 3.19 12.00 -1.75
C ARG A 41 4.26 11.65 -2.78
N GLU A 42 4.94 12.63 -3.35
CA GLU A 42 6.02 12.42 -4.31
C GLU A 42 7.16 11.60 -3.69
N LYS A 43 7.53 11.91 -2.45
CA LYS A 43 8.55 11.18 -1.71
C LYS A 43 8.15 9.74 -1.41
N GLY A 44 6.89 9.49 -1.09
CA GLY A 44 6.31 8.17 -0.92
C GLY A 44 6.40 7.34 -2.22
N LEU A 45 6.03 7.93 -3.34
CA LEU A 45 6.16 7.30 -4.66
C LEU A 45 7.62 6.99 -5.02
N ALA A 46 8.55 7.90 -4.73
CA ALA A 46 9.98 7.66 -4.96
C ALA A 46 10.53 6.53 -4.07
N SER A 47 10.06 6.41 -2.83
CA SER A 47 10.40 5.31 -1.93
C SER A 47 9.88 3.97 -2.44
N GLN A 48 8.65 3.92 -2.94
CA GLN A 48 8.08 2.72 -3.56
C GLN A 48 8.86 2.30 -4.81
N ALA A 49 9.24 3.24 -5.67
CA ALA A 49 10.05 2.97 -6.85
C ALA A 49 11.42 2.37 -6.51
N LYS A 50 12.06 2.84 -5.44
CA LYS A 50 13.31 2.25 -4.93
C LYS A 50 13.12 0.82 -4.40
N LYS A 51 11.99 0.55 -3.75
CA LYS A 51 11.65 -0.78 -3.24
C LYS A 51 11.30 -1.77 -4.35
N ALA A 52 10.82 -1.31 -5.49
CA ALA A 52 10.45 -2.16 -6.63
C ALA A 52 11.60 -3.03 -7.16
N SER A 53 12.86 -2.63 -6.96
CA SER A 53 14.05 -3.40 -7.35
C SER A 53 14.47 -4.46 -6.34
N ARG A 54 13.84 -4.54 -5.17
CA ARG A 54 14.17 -5.53 -4.14
C ARG A 54 13.69 -6.91 -4.54
N VAL A 55 14.50 -7.93 -4.25
CA VAL A 55 14.14 -9.32 -4.51
C VAL A 55 13.09 -9.79 -3.51
N ALA A 56 11.93 -10.22 -4.00
CA ALA A 56 10.89 -10.83 -3.22
C ALA A 56 11.00 -12.37 -3.36
N ALA A 57 11.87 -12.97 -2.55
CA ALA A 57 12.20 -14.40 -2.61
C ALA A 57 11.28 -15.27 -1.75
N GLU A 58 10.55 -14.67 -0.82
CA GLU A 58 9.58 -15.32 0.06
C GLU A 58 8.15 -15.01 -0.39
N GLY A 59 7.17 -15.58 0.25
CA GLY A 59 5.77 -15.31 -0.06
C GLY A 59 4.86 -16.48 0.25
N MET A 60 3.67 -16.44 -0.34
CA MET A 60 2.65 -17.46 -0.17
C MET A 60 2.01 -17.81 -1.52
N ALA A 61 1.89 -19.11 -1.79
CA ALA A 61 0.98 -19.65 -2.80
C ALA A 61 -0.30 -20.08 -2.07
N TYR A 62 -1.43 -19.56 -2.49
CA TYR A 62 -2.73 -19.82 -1.86
C TYR A 62 -3.72 -20.34 -2.88
N ALA A 63 -4.31 -21.48 -2.59
CA ALA A 63 -5.34 -22.10 -3.41
C ALA A 63 -6.62 -22.25 -2.60
N THR A 64 -7.74 -21.87 -3.19
CA THR A 64 -9.05 -21.96 -2.55
C THR A 64 -10.17 -22.11 -3.57
N VAL A 65 -11.35 -22.44 -3.09
CA VAL A 65 -12.58 -22.44 -3.88
C VAL A 65 -13.56 -21.43 -3.25
N ILE A 66 -14.02 -20.48 -4.04
CA ILE A 66 -14.94 -19.43 -3.61
C ILE A 66 -16.14 -19.47 -4.56
N ASP A 67 -17.33 -19.71 -4.02
CA ASP A 67 -18.60 -19.81 -4.78
C ASP A 67 -18.51 -20.76 -6.00
N GLY A 68 -17.83 -21.88 -5.84
CA GLY A 68 -17.62 -22.87 -6.90
C GLY A 68 -16.53 -22.53 -7.89
N VAL A 69 -15.78 -21.44 -7.69
CA VAL A 69 -14.65 -21.02 -8.52
C VAL A 69 -13.34 -21.38 -7.85
N GLY A 70 -12.51 -22.20 -8.51
CA GLY A 70 -11.16 -22.51 -8.07
C GLY A 70 -10.20 -21.35 -8.36
N VAL A 71 -9.45 -20.91 -7.34
CA VAL A 71 -8.49 -19.80 -7.44
C VAL A 71 -7.14 -20.26 -6.91
N VAL A 72 -6.08 -19.95 -7.65
CA VAL A 72 -4.68 -20.06 -7.20
C VAL A 72 -4.01 -18.72 -7.38
N VAL A 73 -3.41 -18.22 -6.32
CA VAL A 73 -2.65 -16.97 -6.34
C VAL A 73 -1.29 -17.17 -5.68
N GLU A 74 -0.28 -16.47 -6.19
CA GLU A 74 1.04 -16.38 -5.59
C GLU A 74 1.33 -14.90 -5.30
N VAL A 75 1.67 -14.60 -4.05
CA VAL A 75 2.05 -13.26 -3.61
C VAL A 75 3.41 -13.34 -2.95
N ASN A 76 4.37 -12.60 -3.48
CA ASN A 76 5.74 -12.59 -3.01
C ASN A 76 6.01 -11.41 -2.08
N CYS A 77 6.91 -11.60 -1.12
CA CYS A 77 7.41 -10.59 -0.21
C CYS A 77 8.91 -10.77 0.06
N GLU A 78 9.52 -9.82 0.73
CA GLU A 78 10.98 -9.83 0.94
C GLU A 78 11.43 -10.84 1.99
N THR A 79 10.62 -11.09 3.02
CA THR A 79 10.99 -11.95 4.16
C THR A 79 9.90 -12.94 4.54
N ASP A 80 10.31 -14.07 5.12
CA ASP A 80 9.41 -15.08 5.69
C ASP A 80 8.62 -14.53 6.89
N PHE A 81 9.20 -13.61 7.64
CA PHE A 81 8.53 -12.93 8.76
C PHE A 81 7.26 -12.19 8.28
N VAL A 82 7.35 -11.47 7.16
CA VAL A 82 6.19 -10.81 6.53
C VAL A 82 5.19 -11.83 6.01
N ALA A 83 5.67 -12.89 5.33
CA ALA A 83 4.83 -13.95 4.77
C ALA A 83 3.99 -14.69 5.83
N ASN A 84 4.49 -14.81 7.05
CA ASN A 84 3.82 -15.46 8.17
C ASN A 84 2.94 -14.51 8.99
N GLY A 85 2.95 -13.20 8.68
CA GLY A 85 2.17 -12.18 9.38
C GLY A 85 0.70 -12.18 8.97
N GLU A 86 -0.18 -11.85 9.91
CA GLU A 86 -1.62 -11.78 9.70
C GLU A 86 -2.02 -10.76 8.60
N PRO A 87 -1.45 -9.53 8.55
CA PRO A 87 -1.77 -8.57 7.49
C PRO A 87 -1.49 -9.09 6.09
N PHE A 88 -0.36 -9.77 5.88
CA PHE A 88 -0.01 -10.38 4.60
C PHE A 88 -0.96 -11.52 4.23
N ASN A 89 -1.28 -12.40 5.17
CA ASN A 89 -2.22 -13.51 4.95
C ASN A 89 -3.62 -13.02 4.59
N ASN A 90 -4.10 -11.98 5.27
CA ASN A 90 -5.40 -11.36 4.97
C ASN A 90 -5.41 -10.72 3.57
N PHE A 91 -4.32 -10.09 3.17
CA PHE A 91 -4.15 -9.55 1.82
C PHE A 91 -4.22 -10.65 0.76
N VAL A 92 -3.50 -11.75 0.94
CA VAL A 92 -3.51 -12.90 0.00
C VAL A 92 -4.91 -13.47 -0.16
N LYS A 93 -5.64 -13.66 0.93
CA LYS A 93 -7.03 -14.13 0.92
C LYS A 93 -7.97 -13.14 0.22
N GLY A 94 -7.77 -11.84 0.44
CA GLY A 94 -8.52 -10.79 -0.24
C GLY A 94 -8.25 -10.77 -1.74
N VAL A 95 -7.02 -10.93 -2.16
CA VAL A 95 -6.65 -11.06 -3.59
C VAL A 95 -7.33 -12.27 -4.22
N ALA A 96 -7.33 -13.41 -3.57
CA ALA A 96 -8.03 -14.61 -4.05
C ALA A 96 -9.54 -14.36 -4.24
N ALA A 97 -10.19 -13.65 -3.32
CA ALA A 97 -11.59 -13.29 -3.43
C ALA A 97 -11.87 -12.36 -4.62
N VAL A 98 -10.99 -11.37 -4.86
CA VAL A 98 -11.09 -10.47 -6.03
C VAL A 98 -10.93 -11.26 -7.33
N VAL A 99 -9.96 -12.15 -7.42
CA VAL A 99 -9.74 -13.01 -8.61
C VAL A 99 -10.96 -13.87 -8.90
N ALA A 100 -11.58 -14.46 -7.88
CA ALA A 100 -12.78 -15.28 -8.03
C ALA A 100 -13.97 -14.46 -8.57
N LYS A 101 -14.13 -13.22 -8.11
CA LYS A 101 -15.24 -12.35 -8.46
C LYS A 101 -15.05 -11.67 -9.81
N GLU A 102 -13.89 -11.09 -10.07
CA GLU A 102 -13.62 -10.22 -11.21
C GLU A 102 -12.99 -10.95 -12.41
N ASN A 103 -12.40 -12.12 -12.19
CA ASN A 103 -11.72 -12.92 -13.20
C ASN A 103 -10.78 -12.08 -14.10
N PRO A 104 -9.80 -11.35 -13.52
CA PRO A 104 -8.91 -10.50 -14.29
C PRO A 104 -8.05 -11.30 -15.29
N ALA A 105 -7.75 -10.72 -16.44
CA ALA A 105 -7.00 -11.37 -17.51
C ALA A 105 -5.51 -11.52 -17.16
N ASP A 106 -4.97 -10.61 -16.36
CA ASP A 106 -3.56 -10.56 -15.94
C ASP A 106 -3.40 -9.80 -14.62
N VAL A 107 -2.16 -9.68 -14.15
CA VAL A 107 -1.85 -8.98 -12.90
C VAL A 107 -2.15 -7.48 -12.99
N ASP A 108 -1.90 -6.85 -14.13
CA ASP A 108 -2.17 -5.43 -14.33
C ASP A 108 -3.68 -5.14 -14.23
N ALA A 109 -4.51 -5.98 -14.84
CA ALA A 109 -5.96 -5.91 -14.72
C ALA A 109 -6.42 -6.14 -13.26
N LEU A 110 -5.80 -7.09 -12.55
CA LEU A 110 -6.06 -7.35 -11.13
C LEU A 110 -5.79 -6.13 -10.26
N MET A 111 -4.70 -5.40 -10.49
CA MET A 111 -4.34 -4.21 -9.71
C MET A 111 -5.40 -3.10 -9.79
N GLY A 112 -6.13 -3.00 -10.89
CA GLY A 112 -7.22 -2.06 -11.09
C GLY A 112 -8.58 -2.52 -10.55
N CYS A 113 -8.73 -3.77 -10.12
CA CYS A 113 -9.98 -4.29 -9.59
C CYS A 113 -10.33 -3.68 -8.25
N PRO A 114 -11.65 -3.52 -7.92
CA PRO A 114 -12.08 -3.07 -6.61
C PRO A 114 -11.64 -4.01 -5.49
N TRP A 115 -11.18 -3.44 -4.38
CA TRP A 115 -10.80 -4.21 -3.21
C TRP A 115 -12.05 -4.77 -2.49
N VAL A 116 -11.89 -5.89 -1.79
CA VAL A 116 -13.00 -6.61 -1.14
C VAL A 116 -13.75 -5.80 -0.09
N THR A 117 -13.13 -4.80 0.52
CA THR A 117 -13.76 -3.89 1.47
C THR A 117 -14.59 -2.79 0.81
N GLY A 118 -14.52 -2.65 -0.52
CA GLY A 118 -15.13 -1.57 -1.27
C GLY A 118 -14.37 -0.24 -1.25
N ASN A 119 -13.24 -0.19 -0.56
CA ASN A 119 -12.38 1.00 -0.47
C ASN A 119 -11.14 0.84 -1.34
N GLY A 120 -11.07 1.61 -2.44
CA GLY A 120 -9.93 1.59 -3.34
C GLY A 120 -9.83 0.33 -4.20
N THR A 121 -8.65 0.10 -4.72
CA THR A 121 -8.32 -1.03 -5.61
C THR A 121 -7.37 -2.02 -4.92
N VAL A 122 -7.12 -3.15 -5.58
CA VAL A 122 -6.10 -4.12 -5.15
C VAL A 122 -4.73 -3.45 -5.01
N LYS A 123 -4.38 -2.56 -5.94
CA LYS A 123 -3.13 -1.78 -5.87
C LYS A 123 -3.06 -0.93 -4.61
N ASP A 124 -4.14 -0.25 -4.25
CA ASP A 124 -4.20 0.58 -3.04
C ASP A 124 -4.00 -0.26 -1.78
N ALA A 125 -4.66 -1.42 -1.69
CA ALA A 125 -4.50 -2.35 -0.58
C ALA A 125 -3.08 -2.91 -0.48
N LYS A 126 -2.44 -3.20 -1.61
CA LYS A 126 -1.04 -3.62 -1.67
C LYS A 126 -0.09 -2.52 -1.17
N ASP A 127 -0.33 -1.29 -1.57
CA ASP A 127 0.52 -0.14 -1.22
C ASP A 127 0.40 0.22 0.28
N GLU A 128 -0.72 -0.09 0.92
CA GLU A 128 -0.94 0.07 2.37
C GLU A 128 -0.27 -1.03 3.21
N LEU A 129 0.10 -2.13 2.61
CA LEU A 129 0.72 -3.27 3.29
C LEU A 129 2.20 -3.00 3.59
#